data_643edaada64694844c82e9dea0e921d4
#
_entry.id   643edaada64694844c82e9dea0e921d4
#
_cell.length_a   1.000
_cell.length_b   1.000
_cell.length_c   1.000
_cell.angle_alpha   90.00
_cell.angle_beta   90.00
_cell.angle_gamma   90.00
#
_symmetry.space_group_name_H-M   'P 1'
#
loop_
_entity.id
_entity.type
_entity.pdbx_description
1 polymer ?
#
loop_
_entity_poly.entity_id
_entity_poly.type
_entity_poly.pdbx_seq_one_letter_code
_entity_poly.pdbx_strand_id
1 'polypeptide(L)'
;MAAAAAALVQPPAVRAQLDHIVVGVGGLDEGIFLFERLTGVSATRGGQHPTRGTENALVSLGNGRYLELIAPRKDAAVSPDLEQLRSLREPTVIAWAVRVTDMEAARRAVGGAGVTLGADAAGSRITPSGTTLQWSTADISAPRIDGAPFFIRWNPSTEHPSTTAPEGCSLSALDIHDPAAADLSRALNALRVSGVTIRRGDAHISVKLKCPRGPVTLTSVRR
;
A
#
# COMPACT_ATOMS: atom_id res chain seq x y z
N MET A 1 0.38 5.01 -56.20
CA MET A 1 0.83 5.65 -54.92
C MET A 1 0.27 4.84 -53.77
N ALA A 2 1.10 4.05 -53.10
CA ALA A 2 0.67 3.27 -51.94
C ALA A 2 0.92 4.12 -50.67
N ALA A 3 -0.16 4.42 -49.94
CA ALA A 3 -0.07 5.09 -48.65
C ALA A 3 0.45 4.12 -47.57
N ALA A 4 1.63 4.36 -47.04
CA ALA A 4 2.17 3.59 -45.94
C ALA A 4 1.37 3.97 -44.68
N ALA A 5 0.60 3.02 -44.15
CA ALA A 5 -0.05 3.17 -42.85
C ALA A 5 1.03 3.11 -41.79
N ALA A 6 1.28 4.24 -41.12
CA ALA A 6 2.13 4.31 -39.93
C ALA A 6 1.46 3.48 -38.82
N ALA A 7 2.06 2.36 -38.45
CA ALA A 7 1.65 1.59 -37.30
C ALA A 7 1.85 2.46 -36.05
N LEU A 8 0.75 2.84 -35.38
CA LEU A 8 0.79 3.50 -34.07
C LEU A 8 1.42 2.53 -33.07
N VAL A 9 2.67 2.79 -32.68
CA VAL A 9 3.32 2.09 -31.57
C VAL A 9 2.53 2.42 -30.32
N GLN A 10 1.72 1.48 -29.85
CA GLN A 10 1.06 1.62 -28.56
C GLN A 10 2.13 1.69 -27.46
N PRO A 11 2.07 2.70 -26.58
CA PRO A 11 3.00 2.74 -25.46
C PRO A 11 2.87 1.45 -24.64
N PRO A 12 3.97 0.95 -24.07
CA PRO A 12 3.94 -0.25 -23.27
C PRO A 12 2.90 -0.12 -22.16
N ALA A 13 2.05 -1.13 -22.00
CA ALA A 13 1.02 -1.14 -20.96
C ALA A 13 1.68 -0.98 -19.59
N VAL A 14 1.18 -0.04 -18.79
CA VAL A 14 1.63 0.15 -17.41
C VAL A 14 1.45 -1.16 -16.66
N ARG A 15 2.53 -1.67 -16.07
CA ARG A 15 2.42 -2.80 -15.15
C ARG A 15 2.05 -2.25 -13.79
N ALA A 16 0.86 -2.58 -13.33
CA ALA A 16 0.36 -2.20 -12.01
C ALA A 16 -0.13 -3.44 -11.27
N GLN A 17 0.12 -3.49 -9.96
CA GLN A 17 -0.31 -4.60 -9.11
C GLN A 17 -0.43 -4.15 -7.66
N LEU A 18 -1.26 -4.84 -6.87
CA LEU A 18 -1.28 -4.68 -5.42
C LEU A 18 0.13 -4.90 -4.87
N ASP A 19 0.64 -3.92 -4.12
CA ASP A 19 1.99 -3.94 -3.56
C ASP A 19 2.01 -4.35 -2.09
N HIS A 20 1.35 -3.57 -1.24
CA HIS A 20 1.29 -3.87 0.19
C HIS A 20 0.06 -3.29 0.87
N ILE A 21 -0.17 -3.80 2.07
CA ILE A 21 -1.17 -3.31 3.01
C ILE A 21 -0.45 -2.60 4.15
N VAL A 22 -0.91 -1.41 4.53
CA VAL A 22 -0.37 -0.65 5.66
C VAL A 22 -1.28 -0.80 6.86
N VAL A 23 -0.73 -1.29 7.95
CA VAL A 23 -1.42 -1.50 9.22
C VAL A 23 -0.79 -0.62 10.28
N GLY A 24 -1.53 0.37 10.76
CA GLY A 24 -1.11 1.25 11.84
C GLY A 24 -1.14 0.54 13.19
N VAL A 25 -0.16 0.84 14.02
CA VAL A 25 -0.06 0.38 15.42
C VAL A 25 0.45 1.53 16.31
N GLY A 26 0.05 1.55 17.58
CA GLY A 26 0.41 2.63 18.52
C GLY A 26 1.90 2.65 18.89
N GLY A 27 2.53 1.47 18.89
CA GLY A 27 3.97 1.30 19.11
C GLY A 27 4.45 0.03 18.40
N LEU A 28 5.67 0.07 17.82
CA LEU A 28 6.11 -1.00 16.93
C LEU A 28 6.30 -2.32 17.65
N ASP A 29 6.91 -2.33 18.84
CA ASP A 29 7.13 -3.56 19.60
C ASP A 29 5.83 -4.24 19.99
N GLU A 30 4.87 -3.47 20.50
CA GLU A 30 3.54 -3.96 20.85
C GLU A 30 2.80 -4.44 19.60
N GLY A 31 2.90 -3.70 18.50
CA GLY A 31 2.27 -4.08 17.23
C GLY A 31 2.81 -5.41 16.68
N ILE A 32 4.12 -5.63 16.72
CA ILE A 32 4.75 -6.92 16.34
C ILE A 32 4.22 -8.04 17.24
N PHE A 33 4.20 -7.84 18.55
CA PHE A 33 3.70 -8.82 19.50
C PHE A 33 2.22 -9.17 19.28
N LEU A 34 1.36 -8.17 19.10
CA LEU A 34 -0.07 -8.39 18.85
C LEU A 34 -0.30 -9.11 17.52
N PHE A 35 0.42 -8.71 16.47
CA PHE A 35 0.33 -9.36 15.16
C PHE A 35 0.78 -10.81 15.22
N GLU A 36 1.90 -11.10 15.88
CA GLU A 36 2.38 -12.48 16.08
C GLU A 36 1.38 -13.33 16.89
N ARG A 37 0.77 -12.78 17.92
CA ARG A 37 -0.28 -13.46 18.68
C ARG A 37 -1.49 -13.80 17.83
N LEU A 38 -1.89 -12.92 16.91
CA LEU A 38 -3.03 -13.13 16.01
C LEU A 38 -2.71 -14.15 14.91
N THR A 39 -1.52 -14.08 14.34
CA THR A 39 -1.18 -14.78 13.09
C THR A 39 -0.28 -15.99 13.27
N GLY A 40 0.55 -16.00 14.30
CA GLY A 40 1.66 -16.95 14.47
C GLY A 40 2.90 -16.60 13.65
N VAL A 41 2.97 -15.39 13.09
CA VAL A 41 4.11 -14.89 12.30
C VAL A 41 4.65 -13.64 12.96
N SER A 42 5.93 -13.64 13.31
CA SER A 42 6.61 -12.46 13.85
C SER A 42 7.05 -11.54 12.70
N ALA A 43 6.62 -10.29 12.70
CA ALA A 43 7.06 -9.30 11.73
C ALA A 43 8.51 -8.88 12.01
N THR A 44 9.33 -8.76 10.96
CA THR A 44 10.71 -8.30 11.08
C THR A 44 10.81 -6.80 10.90
N ARG A 45 11.59 -6.12 11.77
CA ARG A 45 11.83 -4.68 11.64
C ARG A 45 12.37 -4.34 10.27
N GLY A 46 11.69 -3.43 9.59
CA GLY A 46 12.03 -2.99 8.25
C GLY A 46 12.92 -1.75 8.24
N GLY A 47 12.77 -0.87 9.24
CA GLY A 47 13.57 0.33 9.39
C GLY A 47 12.78 1.58 9.74
N GLN A 48 13.37 2.74 9.47
CA GLN A 48 12.83 4.05 9.82
C GLN A 48 12.58 4.91 8.60
N HIS A 49 11.50 5.70 8.64
CA HIS A 49 11.18 6.73 7.65
C HIS A 49 11.60 8.10 8.20
N PRO A 50 12.78 8.62 7.84
CA PRO A 50 13.34 9.82 8.48
C PRO A 50 12.42 11.05 8.38
N THR A 51 11.79 11.23 7.22
CA THR A 51 10.94 12.40 6.92
C THR A 51 9.52 12.29 7.48
N ARG A 52 9.06 11.06 7.81
CA ARG A 52 7.68 10.82 8.29
C ARG A 52 7.60 10.61 9.81
N GLY A 53 8.73 10.48 10.49
CA GLY A 53 8.73 10.20 11.93
C GLY A 53 8.16 8.83 12.30
N THR A 54 8.16 7.87 11.38
CA THR A 54 7.64 6.51 11.58
C THR A 54 8.72 5.46 11.46
N GLU A 55 8.47 4.31 12.02
CA GLU A 55 9.23 3.07 11.86
C GLU A 55 8.30 1.92 11.50
N ASN A 56 8.83 0.85 10.92
CA ASN A 56 7.99 -0.25 10.48
C ASN A 56 8.56 -1.65 10.74
N ALA A 57 7.67 -2.64 10.65
CA ALA A 57 7.99 -4.05 10.56
C ALA A 57 7.17 -4.70 9.43
N LEU A 58 7.69 -5.77 8.84
CA LEU A 58 7.21 -6.32 7.59
C LEU A 58 6.92 -7.81 7.71
N VAL A 59 5.92 -8.27 6.95
CA VAL A 59 5.58 -9.68 6.72
C VAL A 59 5.28 -9.87 5.25
N SER A 60 5.90 -10.88 4.61
CA SER A 60 5.57 -11.25 3.23
C SER A 60 4.15 -11.85 3.16
N LEU A 61 3.39 -11.44 2.15
CA LEU A 61 2.08 -12.02 1.83
C LEU A 61 2.12 -12.88 0.56
N GLY A 62 3.33 -13.20 0.08
CA GLY A 62 3.55 -13.93 -1.15
C GLY A 62 3.26 -13.12 -2.42
N ASN A 63 3.66 -13.68 -3.57
CA ASN A 63 3.45 -13.08 -4.90
C ASN A 63 3.93 -11.62 -5.02
N GLY A 64 5.07 -11.29 -4.39
CA GLY A 64 5.64 -9.95 -4.43
C GLY A 64 4.84 -8.90 -3.65
N ARG A 65 4.04 -9.32 -2.67
CA ARG A 65 3.24 -8.45 -1.79
C ARG A 65 3.70 -8.58 -0.35
N TYR A 66 3.47 -7.55 0.46
CA TYR A 66 3.78 -7.59 1.89
C TYR A 66 2.75 -6.82 2.72
N LEU A 67 2.78 -7.02 4.03
CA LEU A 67 2.10 -6.23 5.03
C LEU A 67 3.14 -5.42 5.78
N GLU A 68 2.86 -4.14 5.96
CA GLU A 68 3.66 -3.19 6.72
C GLU A 68 2.94 -2.84 8.01
N LEU A 69 3.50 -3.23 9.16
CA LEU A 69 3.13 -2.63 10.45
C LEU A 69 3.88 -1.31 10.58
N ILE A 70 3.17 -0.20 10.70
CA ILE A 70 3.77 1.14 10.82
C ILE A 70 3.41 1.76 12.17
N ALA A 71 4.41 2.30 12.84
CA ALA A 71 4.27 2.97 14.13
C ALA A 71 4.97 4.33 14.15
N PRO A 72 4.54 5.28 15.00
CA PRO A 72 5.31 6.47 15.26
C PRO A 72 6.61 6.13 15.99
N ARG A 73 7.72 6.74 15.57
CA ARG A 73 8.98 6.67 16.33
C ARG A 73 8.82 7.38 17.67
N LYS A 74 9.52 6.88 18.71
CA LYS A 74 9.47 7.46 20.05
C LYS A 74 10.03 8.90 20.11
N ASP A 75 11.02 9.18 19.26
CA ASP A 75 11.73 10.46 19.16
C ASP A 75 11.17 11.39 18.08
N ALA A 76 10.08 11.01 17.40
CA ALA A 76 9.47 11.84 16.37
C ALA A 76 8.76 13.06 16.99
N ALA A 77 8.88 14.19 16.30
CA ALA A 77 8.11 15.39 16.64
C ALA A 77 6.61 15.11 16.62
N VAL A 78 5.86 15.78 17.47
CA VAL A 78 4.41 15.62 17.55
C VAL A 78 3.75 16.16 16.28
N SER A 79 2.86 15.37 15.69
CA SER A 79 1.99 15.78 14.59
C SER A 79 0.64 15.08 14.70
N PRO A 80 -0.44 15.64 14.13
CA PRO A 80 -1.78 15.02 14.18
C PRO A 80 -1.79 13.56 13.70
N ASP A 81 -1.11 13.26 12.59
CA ASP A 81 -1.06 11.91 12.03
C ASP A 81 -0.34 10.92 12.95
N LEU A 82 0.76 11.34 13.57
CA LEU A 82 1.49 10.50 14.52
C LEU A 82 0.71 10.30 15.82
N GLU A 83 -0.04 11.32 16.29
CA GLU A 83 -0.94 11.17 17.44
C GLU A 83 -2.09 10.21 17.15
N GLN A 84 -2.65 10.26 15.94
CA GLN A 84 -3.66 9.30 15.51
C GLN A 84 -3.10 7.86 15.53
N LEU A 85 -1.88 7.63 15.03
CA LEU A 85 -1.22 6.33 15.13
C LEU A 85 -1.00 5.91 16.59
N ARG A 86 -0.50 6.81 17.45
CA ARG A 86 -0.29 6.53 18.90
C ARG A 86 -1.57 6.11 19.62
N SER A 87 -2.72 6.60 19.16
CA SER A 87 -4.02 6.28 19.75
C SER A 87 -4.52 4.86 19.45
N LEU A 88 -3.94 4.18 18.43
CA LEU A 88 -4.36 2.84 18.04
C LEU A 88 -4.01 1.81 19.12
N ARG A 89 -5.00 1.01 19.51
CA ARG A 89 -4.86 -0.05 20.52
C ARG A 89 -4.73 -1.44 19.89
N GLU A 90 -5.11 -1.58 18.63
CA GLU A 90 -5.10 -2.80 17.86
C GLU A 90 -4.55 -2.55 16.46
N PRO A 91 -3.94 -3.58 15.81
CA PRO A 91 -3.51 -3.47 14.43
C PRO A 91 -4.68 -3.05 13.52
N THR A 92 -4.61 -1.87 12.94
CA THR A 92 -5.69 -1.24 12.17
C THR A 92 -5.23 -0.95 10.75
N VAL A 93 -5.99 -1.37 9.74
CA VAL A 93 -5.67 -1.03 8.34
C VAL A 93 -5.84 0.47 8.14
N ILE A 94 -4.81 1.12 7.65
CA ILE A 94 -4.85 2.58 7.44
C ILE A 94 -4.66 2.98 5.97
N ALA A 95 -4.03 2.12 5.15
CA ALA A 95 -3.82 2.35 3.74
C ALA A 95 -3.47 1.04 3.01
N TRP A 96 -3.42 1.12 1.70
CA TRP A 96 -2.89 0.08 0.83
C TRP A 96 -2.27 0.71 -0.42
N ALA A 97 -1.35 0.00 -1.07
CA ALA A 97 -0.56 0.52 -2.17
C ALA A 97 -0.73 -0.29 -3.45
N VAL A 98 -0.69 0.41 -4.56
CA VAL A 98 -0.55 -0.16 -5.92
C VAL A 98 0.83 0.20 -6.46
N ARG A 99 1.65 -0.83 -6.73
CA ARG A 99 2.94 -0.65 -7.41
C ARG A 99 2.73 -0.41 -8.88
N VAL A 100 3.44 0.58 -9.41
CA VAL A 100 3.51 0.89 -10.84
C VAL A 100 4.97 0.97 -11.29
N THR A 101 5.24 0.63 -12.55
CA THR A 101 6.58 0.75 -13.14
C THR A 101 6.85 2.15 -13.70
N ASP A 102 5.79 2.89 -14.03
CA ASP A 102 5.85 4.24 -14.59
C ASP A 102 4.68 5.06 -14.02
N MET A 103 5.00 6.08 -13.19
CA MET A 103 4.01 6.92 -12.53
C MET A 103 3.27 7.82 -13.52
N GLU A 104 3.96 8.34 -14.54
CA GLU A 104 3.32 9.19 -15.56
C GLU A 104 2.36 8.42 -16.46
N ALA A 105 2.72 7.18 -16.81
CA ALA A 105 1.81 6.31 -17.55
C ALA A 105 0.60 5.90 -16.68
N ALA A 106 0.79 5.65 -15.38
CA ALA A 106 -0.30 5.43 -14.44
C ALA A 106 -1.22 6.64 -14.34
N ARG A 107 -0.66 7.85 -14.21
CA ARG A 107 -1.38 9.13 -14.18
C ARG A 107 -2.27 9.31 -15.40
N ARG A 108 -1.72 9.06 -16.60
CA ARG A 108 -2.52 9.12 -17.85
C ARG A 108 -3.65 8.10 -17.88
N ALA A 109 -3.37 6.85 -17.44
CA ALA A 109 -4.36 5.78 -17.46
C ALA A 109 -5.55 6.07 -16.53
N VAL A 110 -5.29 6.47 -15.28
CA VAL A 110 -6.36 6.81 -14.34
C VAL A 110 -7.04 8.12 -14.70
N GLY A 111 -6.31 9.08 -15.31
CA GLY A 111 -6.87 10.33 -15.85
C GLY A 111 -7.92 10.07 -16.93
N GLY A 112 -7.66 9.11 -17.83
CA GLY A 112 -8.63 8.63 -18.81
C GLY A 112 -9.87 7.98 -18.20
N ALA A 113 -9.78 7.51 -16.95
CA ALA A 113 -10.89 6.95 -16.19
C ALA A 113 -11.60 7.99 -15.29
N GLY A 114 -11.22 9.28 -15.37
CA GLY A 114 -11.83 10.37 -14.60
C GLY A 114 -11.27 10.54 -13.19
N VAL A 115 -10.07 9.99 -12.92
CA VAL A 115 -9.41 10.07 -11.61
C VAL A 115 -8.07 10.81 -11.76
N THR A 116 -7.78 11.74 -10.87
CA THR A 116 -6.54 12.53 -10.89
C THR A 116 -5.57 12.04 -9.81
N LEU A 117 -4.32 11.75 -10.19
CA LEU A 117 -3.23 11.57 -9.23
C LEU A 117 -2.59 12.92 -8.89
N GLY A 118 -2.32 13.13 -7.63
CA GLY A 118 -1.55 14.27 -7.12
C GLY A 118 -0.09 14.24 -7.56
N ALA A 119 0.69 15.19 -7.09
CA ALA A 119 2.13 15.27 -7.36
C ALA A 119 2.87 14.08 -6.75
N ASP A 120 4.01 13.73 -7.37
CA ASP A 120 4.89 12.71 -6.82
C ASP A 120 5.59 13.21 -5.55
N ALA A 121 5.59 12.38 -4.51
CA ALA A 121 6.34 12.60 -3.28
C ALA A 121 7.47 11.57 -3.15
N ALA A 122 8.69 12.02 -2.95
CA ALA A 122 9.81 11.15 -2.69
C ALA A 122 9.70 10.54 -1.29
N GLY A 123 10.01 9.25 -1.19
CA GLY A 123 10.06 8.52 0.06
C GLY A 123 11.36 7.74 0.21
N SER A 124 11.77 7.54 1.45
CA SER A 124 12.91 6.67 1.76
C SER A 124 12.74 6.00 3.12
N ARG A 125 13.47 4.90 3.29
CA ARG A 125 13.57 4.16 4.54
C ARG A 125 15.00 3.67 4.72
N ILE A 126 15.52 3.81 5.93
CA ILE A 126 16.82 3.25 6.32
C ILE A 126 16.54 1.92 7.01
N THR A 127 17.07 0.83 6.44
CA THR A 127 16.96 -0.51 7.01
C THR A 127 17.83 -0.66 8.27
N PRO A 128 17.62 -1.69 9.11
CA PRO A 128 18.50 -1.97 10.24
C PRO A 128 19.97 -2.21 9.86
N SER A 129 20.23 -2.65 8.62
CA SER A 129 21.60 -2.80 8.07
C SER A 129 22.21 -1.50 7.55
N GLY A 130 21.48 -0.37 7.61
CA GLY A 130 21.95 0.93 7.10
C GLY A 130 21.69 1.16 5.61
N THR A 131 21.08 0.21 4.90
CA THR A 131 20.74 0.39 3.47
C THR A 131 19.56 1.35 3.32
N THR A 132 19.67 2.31 2.41
CA THR A 132 18.56 3.22 2.09
C THR A 132 17.75 2.68 0.93
N LEU A 133 16.47 2.37 1.19
CA LEU A 133 15.48 2.09 0.16
C LEU A 133 14.82 3.40 -0.27
N GLN A 134 14.52 3.52 -1.57
CA GLN A 134 13.95 4.74 -2.15
C GLN A 134 12.77 4.43 -3.08
N TRP A 135 11.80 5.32 -3.08
CA TRP A 135 10.61 5.24 -3.94
C TRP A 135 10.00 6.62 -4.19
N SER A 136 9.03 6.70 -5.08
CA SER A 136 8.10 7.83 -5.17
C SER A 136 6.67 7.33 -4.96
N THR A 137 5.83 8.17 -4.37
CA THR A 137 4.40 7.90 -4.18
C THR A 137 3.55 9.00 -4.79
N ALA A 138 2.31 8.67 -5.19
CA ALA A 138 1.29 9.63 -5.54
C ALA A 138 -0.07 9.16 -5.02
N ASP A 139 -0.86 10.07 -4.45
CA ASP A 139 -2.20 9.80 -3.96
C ASP A 139 -3.25 10.21 -5.01
N ILE A 140 -4.45 9.63 -4.93
CA ILE A 140 -5.61 10.14 -5.68
C ILE A 140 -6.02 11.47 -5.06
N SER A 141 -6.01 12.54 -5.88
CA SER A 141 -6.35 13.89 -5.45
C SER A 141 -7.79 14.31 -5.83
N ALA A 142 -8.36 13.68 -6.85
CA ALA A 142 -9.75 13.92 -7.27
C ALA A 142 -10.30 12.73 -8.10
N PRO A 143 -11.58 12.34 -7.92
CA PRO A 143 -12.44 12.75 -6.82
C PRO A 143 -11.92 12.24 -5.47
N ARG A 144 -12.48 12.70 -4.34
CA ARG A 144 -12.14 12.13 -3.03
C ARG A 144 -12.66 10.69 -2.95
N ILE A 145 -11.77 9.76 -2.64
CA ILE A 145 -12.04 8.33 -2.45
C ILE A 145 -11.33 7.90 -1.18
N ASP A 146 -12.06 7.70 -0.09
CA ASP A 146 -11.46 7.41 1.22
C ASP A 146 -10.82 6.02 1.29
N GLY A 147 -11.32 5.06 0.49
CA GLY A 147 -10.74 3.72 0.33
C GLY A 147 -9.69 3.59 -0.76
N ALA A 148 -9.23 4.71 -1.35
CA ALA A 148 -8.25 4.69 -2.43
C ALA A 148 -6.88 4.16 -1.98
N PRO A 149 -6.11 3.52 -2.89
CA PRO A 149 -4.71 3.26 -2.67
C PRO A 149 -3.89 4.53 -2.88
N PHE A 150 -2.69 4.53 -2.34
CA PHE A 150 -1.64 5.32 -2.93
C PHE A 150 -0.87 4.49 -3.97
N PHE A 151 -0.28 5.20 -4.94
CA PHE A 151 0.56 4.57 -5.96
C PHE A 151 2.02 4.66 -5.53
N ILE A 152 2.77 3.60 -5.75
CA ILE A 152 4.19 3.55 -5.41
C ILE A 152 5.02 3.07 -6.61
N ARG A 153 6.11 3.78 -6.87
CA ARG A 153 7.14 3.37 -7.82
C ARG A 153 8.46 3.22 -7.07
N TRP A 154 8.91 1.99 -6.94
CA TRP A 154 10.21 1.69 -6.33
C TRP A 154 11.35 2.12 -7.24
N ASN A 155 12.45 2.61 -6.63
CA ASN A 155 13.69 2.81 -7.38
C ASN A 155 14.17 1.43 -7.88
N PRO A 156 14.59 1.30 -9.16
CA PRO A 156 15.02 0.02 -9.72
C PRO A 156 16.18 -0.66 -8.97
N SER A 157 17.03 0.11 -8.27
CA SER A 157 18.11 -0.41 -7.44
C SER A 157 17.65 -0.88 -6.05
N THR A 158 16.39 -0.65 -5.69
CA THR A 158 15.84 -1.03 -4.37
C THR A 158 15.40 -2.48 -4.40
N GLU A 159 15.94 -3.29 -3.48
CA GLU A 159 15.39 -4.62 -3.21
C GLU A 159 14.00 -4.49 -2.62
N HIS A 160 13.02 -5.15 -3.25
CA HIS A 160 11.62 -5.01 -2.85
C HIS A 160 11.37 -5.67 -1.48
N PRO A 161 10.68 -5.01 -0.54
CA PRO A 161 10.51 -5.49 0.84
C PRO A 161 9.93 -6.91 0.97
N SER A 162 9.12 -7.35 0.02
CA SER A 162 8.54 -8.70 0.05
C SER A 162 9.55 -9.83 -0.11
N THR A 163 10.78 -9.54 -0.58
CA THR A 163 11.83 -10.57 -0.79
C THR A 163 12.58 -10.92 0.47
N THR A 164 12.62 -10.00 1.43
CA THR A 164 13.36 -10.16 2.69
C THR A 164 12.46 -10.27 3.93
N ALA A 165 11.17 -9.97 3.78
CA ALA A 165 10.21 -10.07 4.87
C ALA A 165 9.88 -11.55 5.17
N PRO A 166 9.65 -11.93 6.46
CA PRO A 166 9.32 -13.28 6.84
C PRO A 166 8.01 -13.73 6.19
N GLU A 167 7.97 -15.00 5.78
CA GLU A 167 6.79 -15.65 5.21
C GLU A 167 5.92 -16.26 6.30
N GLY A 168 4.73 -16.73 5.92
CA GLY A 168 3.82 -17.47 6.79
C GLY A 168 2.36 -17.04 6.69
N CYS A 169 2.10 -15.81 6.25
CA CYS A 169 0.75 -15.35 5.91
C CYS A 169 0.59 -15.20 4.40
N SER A 170 -0.64 -15.32 3.91
CA SER A 170 -1.00 -14.98 2.55
C SER A 170 -2.28 -14.14 2.52
N LEU A 171 -2.37 -13.23 1.55
CA LEU A 171 -3.57 -12.41 1.35
C LEU A 171 -4.66 -13.25 0.69
N SER A 172 -5.79 -13.42 1.37
CA SER A 172 -6.97 -14.15 0.86
C SER A 172 -7.96 -13.21 0.18
N ALA A 173 -8.16 -12.01 0.73
CA ALA A 173 -9.03 -10.98 0.15
C ALA A 173 -8.63 -9.58 0.62
N LEU A 174 -8.83 -8.61 -0.26
CA LEU A 174 -8.84 -7.18 0.02
C LEU A 174 -10.18 -6.63 -0.46
N ASP A 175 -11.04 -6.27 0.48
CA ASP A 175 -12.38 -5.75 0.23
C ASP A 175 -12.39 -4.25 0.59
N ILE A 176 -12.77 -3.40 -0.38
CA ILE A 176 -12.89 -1.95 -0.23
C ILE A 176 -14.35 -1.58 -0.36
N HIS A 177 -14.89 -0.87 0.62
CA HIS A 177 -16.18 -0.21 0.54
C HIS A 177 -15.94 1.30 0.46
N ASP A 178 -16.62 1.97 -0.46
CA ASP A 178 -16.47 3.43 -0.63
C ASP A 178 -17.72 3.99 -1.35
N PRO A 179 -18.21 5.18 -1.01
CA PRO A 179 -19.27 5.86 -1.75
C PRO A 179 -18.91 6.07 -3.23
N ALA A 180 -17.62 6.33 -3.53
CA ALA A 180 -17.07 6.52 -4.87
C ALA A 180 -16.52 5.22 -5.50
N ALA A 181 -17.05 4.05 -5.11
CA ALA A 181 -16.60 2.73 -5.59
C ALA A 181 -16.52 2.62 -7.11
N ALA A 182 -17.40 3.29 -7.85
CA ALA A 182 -17.40 3.26 -9.31
C ALA A 182 -16.16 3.96 -9.90
N ASP A 183 -15.73 5.09 -9.31
CA ASP A 183 -14.55 5.83 -9.74
C ASP A 183 -13.28 5.02 -9.47
N LEU A 184 -13.19 4.45 -8.27
CA LEU A 184 -12.08 3.58 -7.89
C LEU A 184 -11.99 2.36 -8.80
N SER A 185 -13.12 1.71 -9.09
CA SER A 185 -13.16 0.55 -9.98
C SER A 185 -12.70 0.89 -11.39
N ARG A 186 -13.11 2.04 -11.95
CA ARG A 186 -12.66 2.48 -13.26
C ARG A 186 -11.14 2.73 -13.30
N ALA A 187 -10.60 3.40 -12.26
CA ALA A 187 -9.18 3.68 -12.15
C ALA A 187 -8.34 2.40 -12.09
N LEU A 188 -8.72 1.44 -11.23
CA LEU A 188 -7.98 0.19 -11.09
C LEU A 188 -8.11 -0.71 -12.33
N ASN A 189 -9.26 -0.72 -13.00
CA ASN A 189 -9.47 -1.44 -14.26
C ASN A 189 -8.61 -0.87 -15.39
N ALA A 190 -8.47 0.46 -15.47
CA ALA A 190 -7.60 1.12 -16.45
C ALA A 190 -6.13 0.69 -16.30
N LEU A 191 -5.72 0.36 -15.08
CA LEU A 191 -4.39 -0.14 -14.73
C LEU A 191 -4.32 -1.69 -14.70
N ARG A 192 -5.45 -2.39 -14.93
CA ARG A 192 -5.56 -3.86 -14.83
C ARG A 192 -5.12 -4.42 -13.48
N VAL A 193 -5.32 -3.66 -12.38
CA VAL A 193 -5.06 -4.13 -11.02
C VAL A 193 -6.11 -5.17 -10.65
N SER A 194 -5.67 -6.32 -10.18
CA SER A 194 -6.51 -7.44 -9.75
C SER A 194 -6.31 -7.77 -8.26
N GLY A 195 -7.17 -8.63 -7.70
CA GLY A 195 -7.05 -9.09 -6.33
C GLY A 195 -7.65 -8.13 -5.29
N VAL A 196 -8.45 -7.15 -5.75
CA VAL A 196 -9.17 -6.20 -4.91
C VAL A 196 -10.64 -6.26 -5.28
N THR A 197 -11.51 -6.37 -4.30
CA THR A 197 -12.96 -6.30 -4.47
C THR A 197 -13.45 -4.91 -4.01
N ILE A 198 -14.17 -4.21 -4.87
CA ILE A 198 -14.65 -2.86 -4.58
C ILE A 198 -16.19 -2.88 -4.59
N ARG A 199 -16.79 -2.32 -3.55
CA ARG A 199 -18.24 -2.21 -3.38
C ARG A 199 -18.64 -0.82 -2.90
N ARG A 200 -19.82 -0.39 -3.32
CA ARG A 200 -20.40 0.85 -2.80
C ARG A 200 -20.83 0.64 -1.34
N GLY A 201 -20.52 1.59 -0.48
CA GLY A 201 -20.86 1.58 0.94
C GLY A 201 -20.12 2.64 1.71
N ASP A 202 -20.28 2.67 3.03
CA ASP A 202 -19.50 3.51 3.93
C ASP A 202 -18.01 3.15 3.81
N ALA A 203 -17.14 4.16 3.84
CA ALA A 203 -15.72 3.97 3.63
C ALA A 203 -15.12 2.99 4.64
N HIS A 204 -14.62 1.85 4.13
CA HIS A 204 -14.11 0.76 4.95
C HIS A 204 -13.19 -0.16 4.14
N ILE A 205 -12.08 -0.55 4.74
CA ILE A 205 -11.13 -1.51 4.18
C ILE A 205 -11.12 -2.76 5.05
N SER A 206 -11.26 -3.93 4.44
CA SER A 206 -11.15 -5.23 5.11
C SER A 206 -10.11 -6.09 4.41
N VAL A 207 -9.16 -6.59 5.17
CA VAL A 207 -8.06 -7.44 4.72
C VAL A 207 -8.20 -8.80 5.38
N LYS A 208 -8.33 -9.85 4.57
CA LYS A 208 -8.38 -11.23 5.07
C LYS A 208 -7.08 -11.93 4.76
N LEU A 209 -6.46 -12.47 5.79
CA LEU A 209 -5.21 -13.22 5.74
C LEU A 209 -5.47 -14.68 6.07
N LYS A 210 -4.71 -15.56 5.43
CA LYS A 210 -4.55 -16.96 5.84
C LYS A 210 -3.16 -17.10 6.45
N CYS A 211 -3.10 -17.39 7.74
CA CYS A 211 -1.88 -17.45 8.55
C CYS A 211 -1.77 -18.78 9.30
N PRO A 212 -0.62 -19.11 9.92
CA PRO A 212 -0.42 -20.38 10.64
C PRO A 212 -1.45 -20.64 11.76
N ARG A 213 -1.90 -19.60 12.48
CA ARG A 213 -2.93 -19.72 13.53
C ARG A 213 -4.36 -19.69 13.01
N GLY A 214 -4.55 -19.69 11.69
CA GLY A 214 -5.87 -19.65 11.05
C GLY A 214 -6.13 -18.34 10.29
N PRO A 215 -7.38 -18.13 9.85
CA PRO A 215 -7.77 -16.91 9.15
C PRO A 215 -7.81 -15.72 10.11
N VAL A 216 -7.27 -14.59 9.66
CA VAL A 216 -7.28 -13.31 10.38
C VAL A 216 -7.93 -12.25 9.50
N THR A 217 -8.78 -11.41 10.10
CA THR A 217 -9.33 -10.24 9.43
C THR A 217 -8.86 -8.99 10.14
N LEU A 218 -8.22 -8.10 9.38
CA LEU A 218 -7.84 -6.75 9.82
C LEU A 218 -8.73 -5.74 9.09
N THR A 219 -9.12 -4.68 9.79
CA THR A 219 -10.04 -3.67 9.23
C THR A 219 -9.54 -2.26 9.47
N SER A 220 -10.00 -1.33 8.63
CA SER A 220 -9.89 0.09 8.92
C SER A 220 -10.97 0.53 9.90
N VAL A 221 -10.80 1.70 10.52
CA VAL A 221 -11.90 2.41 11.17
C VAL A 221 -12.94 2.78 10.11
N ARG A 222 -14.21 2.58 10.38
CA ARG A 222 -15.29 3.04 9.51
C ARG A 222 -15.37 4.57 9.56
N ARG A 223 -15.54 5.19 8.43
CA ARG A 223 -15.71 6.64 8.27
C ARG A 223 -17.04 6.95 7.64
#